data_d3da011125aeadb3dc5ac23e51099f0e
#
_entry.id   d3da011125aeadb3dc5ac23e51099f0e
#
_cell.length_a   1.000
_cell.length_b   1.000
_cell.length_c   1.000
_cell.angle_alpha   90.00
_cell.angle_beta   90.00
_cell.angle_gamma   90.00
#
_symmetry.space_group_name_H-M   'P 1'
#
loop_
_entity.id
_entity.type
_entity.pdbx_description
1 polymer ?
#
loop_
_entity_poly.entity_id
_entity_poly.type
_entity_poly.pdbx_seq_one_letter_code
_entity_poly.pdbx_strand_id
1 'polypeptide(L)'
;MLLITRRSGESVRIPESALVAGKVVPAAPARRKGPAASYEELARVAARAWQPVERERLGEWELRAAAGFTRRANSVLPIGDPGVPLDDALSLVRQWYAARELPAYVQTATGAAGTQELLCAELEARGWVREVTAEMWIGALAPIGDLPDPGPDRTVVLAREADEAWLGRYQRKGVSEVALEVLGSGPSVWFATVPGAEPGIPAAIGRCVIDGRWAGFAAVEVDPSLRRQGLATTVMTALARRALSEGASAAWLQVEADNAGARALYARMGFAAHHAYHHYLGPTATDGGTSAGADEHVGRLPGGEIRGGATERYRSV
;
A
#
# COMPACT_ATOMS: atom_id res chain seq x y z
N MET A 1 23.64 19.20 -14.12
CA MET A 1 24.34 18.30 -15.07
C MET A 1 24.71 17.01 -14.37
N LEU A 2 24.21 15.86 -14.82
CA LEU A 2 24.45 14.53 -14.24
C LEU A 2 25.63 13.85 -14.95
N LEU A 3 26.55 13.26 -14.19
CA LEU A 3 27.65 12.45 -14.70
C LEU A 3 27.32 10.98 -14.47
N ILE A 4 27.19 10.21 -15.55
CA ILE A 4 26.90 8.77 -15.48
C ILE A 4 28.11 7.99 -15.95
N THR A 5 28.63 7.08 -15.12
CA THR A 5 29.63 6.11 -15.52
C THR A 5 28.98 4.81 -15.93
N ARG A 6 29.16 4.41 -17.19
CA ARG A 6 28.68 3.13 -17.74
C ARG A 6 29.46 1.97 -17.15
N ARG A 7 28.91 0.76 -17.22
CA ARG A 7 29.63 -0.47 -16.80
C ARG A 7 30.95 -0.70 -17.57
N SER A 8 31.07 -0.11 -18.75
CA SER A 8 32.30 -0.10 -19.53
C SER A 8 33.41 0.83 -18.99
N GLY A 9 33.12 1.63 -17.94
CA GLY A 9 34.01 2.64 -17.41
C GLY A 9 33.94 4.02 -18.11
N GLU A 10 33.17 4.13 -19.20
CA GLU A 10 32.93 5.36 -19.91
C GLU A 10 32.04 6.32 -19.13
N SER A 11 32.41 7.57 -18.97
CA SER A 11 31.62 8.60 -18.31
C SER A 11 30.92 9.51 -19.32
N VAL A 12 29.59 9.60 -19.22
CA VAL A 12 28.75 10.44 -20.07
C VAL A 12 28.12 11.55 -19.24
N ARG A 13 28.16 12.79 -19.76
CA ARG A 13 27.50 13.93 -19.14
C ARG A 13 26.12 14.15 -19.76
N ILE A 14 25.09 14.17 -18.92
CA ILE A 14 23.70 14.40 -19.34
C ILE A 14 23.24 15.75 -18.77
N PRO A 15 22.75 16.70 -19.60
CA PRO A 15 22.16 17.93 -19.10
C PRO A 15 20.85 17.62 -18.35
N GLU A 16 20.54 18.39 -17.31
CA GLU A 16 19.31 18.21 -16.51
C GLU A 16 18.04 18.33 -17.37
N SER A 17 18.05 19.16 -18.40
CA SER A 17 16.94 19.30 -19.36
C SER A 17 16.67 18.05 -20.20
N ALA A 18 17.60 17.10 -20.26
CA ALA A 18 17.43 15.82 -20.95
C ALA A 18 17.06 14.68 -19.98
N LEU A 19 16.86 14.98 -18.70
CA LEU A 19 16.51 14.00 -17.68
C LEU A 19 14.97 13.93 -17.58
N VAL A 20 14.38 12.86 -18.09
CA VAL A 20 12.93 12.61 -18.01
C VAL A 20 12.57 12.00 -16.65
N ALA A 21 13.41 11.10 -16.15
CA ALA A 21 13.28 10.52 -14.83
C ALA A 21 14.65 10.02 -14.32
N GLY A 22 14.92 10.18 -13.05
CA GLY A 22 16.14 9.72 -12.39
C GLY A 22 15.81 8.92 -11.12
N LYS A 23 16.55 7.81 -10.94
CA LYS A 23 16.47 6.97 -9.74
C LYS A 23 17.78 7.03 -8.99
N VAL A 24 17.74 7.47 -7.72
CA VAL A 24 18.87 7.27 -6.82
C VAL A 24 18.83 5.82 -6.34
N VAL A 25 19.80 5.03 -6.80
CA VAL A 25 20.02 3.67 -6.28
C VAL A 25 21.06 3.82 -5.16
N PRO A 26 20.68 3.69 -3.87
CA PRO A 26 21.65 3.64 -2.80
C PRO A 26 22.63 2.49 -3.04
N ALA A 27 23.89 2.65 -2.66
CA ALA A 27 24.82 1.53 -2.61
C ALA A 27 24.17 0.42 -1.78
N ALA A 28 23.96 -0.75 -2.39
CA ALA A 28 23.24 -1.84 -1.76
C ALA A 28 23.91 -2.19 -0.41
N PRO A 29 23.23 -2.05 0.72
CA PRO A 29 23.73 -2.64 1.96
C PRO A 29 23.92 -4.14 1.74
N ALA A 30 24.90 -4.75 2.44
CA ALA A 30 25.14 -6.18 2.35
C ALA A 30 23.81 -6.94 2.53
N ARG A 31 23.28 -7.49 1.45
CA ARG A 31 21.94 -8.11 1.41
C ARG A 31 21.94 -9.29 2.38
N ARG A 32 21.17 -9.22 3.46
CA ARG A 32 20.57 -10.42 3.99
C ARG A 32 19.78 -11.03 2.82
N LYS A 33 20.06 -12.29 2.47
CA LYS A 33 19.39 -12.98 1.37
C LYS A 33 17.92 -13.16 1.75
N GLY A 34 17.10 -12.16 1.44
CA GLY A 34 15.65 -12.26 1.46
C GLY A 34 15.15 -13.12 0.30
N PRO A 35 13.87 -13.48 0.27
CA PRO A 35 13.27 -14.19 -0.86
C PRO A 35 13.47 -13.37 -2.14
N ALA A 36 13.89 -14.02 -3.23
CA ALA A 36 13.95 -13.36 -4.52
C ALA A 36 12.53 -13.13 -5.04
N ALA A 37 12.23 -11.91 -5.48
CA ALA A 37 10.95 -11.54 -6.05
C ALA A 37 11.12 -10.42 -7.08
N SER A 38 10.26 -10.38 -8.10
CA SER A 38 10.12 -9.24 -8.97
C SER A 38 9.10 -8.23 -8.40
N TYR A 39 9.15 -6.98 -8.87
CA TYR A 39 8.11 -6.00 -8.57
C TYR A 39 6.74 -6.53 -8.98
N GLU A 40 6.63 -7.05 -10.20
CA GLU A 40 5.35 -7.52 -10.75
C GLU A 40 4.76 -8.68 -9.93
N GLU A 41 5.58 -9.67 -9.52
CA GLU A 41 5.14 -10.76 -8.63
C GLU A 41 4.53 -10.19 -7.34
N LEU A 42 5.23 -9.29 -6.67
CA LEU A 42 4.77 -8.69 -5.41
C LEU A 42 3.53 -7.81 -5.59
N ALA A 43 3.45 -7.04 -6.68
CA ALA A 43 2.29 -6.23 -6.96
C ALA A 43 1.03 -7.08 -7.20
N ARG A 44 1.14 -8.19 -7.93
CA ARG A 44 0.03 -9.12 -8.18
C ARG A 44 -0.38 -9.88 -6.91
N VAL A 45 0.58 -10.34 -6.09
CA VAL A 45 0.30 -10.99 -4.80
C VAL A 45 -0.40 -10.02 -3.84
N ALA A 46 0.09 -8.78 -3.75
CA ALA A 46 -0.55 -7.75 -2.93
C ALA A 46 -1.96 -7.42 -3.41
N ALA A 47 -2.20 -7.37 -4.73
CA ALA A 47 -3.53 -7.12 -5.28
C ALA A 47 -4.51 -8.24 -4.93
N ARG A 48 -4.08 -9.51 -4.96
CA ARG A 48 -4.93 -10.64 -4.54
C ARG A 48 -5.25 -10.68 -3.05
N ALA A 49 -4.44 -9.99 -2.23
CA ALA A 49 -4.70 -9.84 -0.79
C ALA A 49 -5.68 -8.70 -0.45
N TRP A 50 -5.99 -7.85 -1.42
CA TRP A 50 -6.90 -6.71 -1.31
C TRP A 50 -7.81 -6.69 -2.56
N GLN A 51 -8.64 -7.73 -2.73
CA GLN A 51 -9.45 -7.84 -3.92
C GLN A 51 -10.54 -6.76 -3.91
N PRO A 52 -10.76 -6.08 -5.05
CA PRO A 52 -11.86 -5.14 -5.19
C PRO A 52 -13.18 -5.88 -5.34
N VAL A 53 -14.28 -5.20 -5.04
CA VAL A 53 -15.65 -5.69 -5.32
C VAL A 53 -15.94 -5.60 -6.82
N GLU A 54 -15.48 -4.52 -7.44
CA GLU A 54 -15.58 -4.32 -8.88
C GLU A 54 -14.21 -4.23 -9.52
N ARG A 55 -14.08 -4.87 -10.68
CA ARG A 55 -12.87 -4.80 -11.50
C ARG A 55 -13.19 -4.72 -12.98
N GLU A 56 -12.34 -3.99 -13.71
CA GLU A 56 -12.39 -3.90 -15.16
C GLU A 56 -10.98 -3.92 -15.75
N ARG A 57 -10.84 -4.39 -16.98
CA ARG A 57 -9.58 -4.39 -17.70
C ARG A 57 -9.53 -3.26 -18.70
N LEU A 58 -8.42 -2.55 -18.71
CA LEU A 58 -8.04 -1.62 -19.78
C LEU A 58 -6.70 -2.12 -20.36
N GLY A 59 -6.77 -2.89 -21.43
CA GLY A 59 -5.61 -3.68 -21.87
C GLY A 59 -5.12 -4.61 -20.75
N GLU A 60 -3.85 -4.46 -20.36
CA GLU A 60 -3.28 -5.24 -19.24
C GLU A 60 -3.47 -4.54 -17.87
N TRP A 61 -3.90 -3.27 -17.85
CA TRP A 61 -4.18 -2.55 -16.60
C TRP A 61 -5.44 -3.10 -15.94
N GLU A 62 -5.45 -3.09 -14.60
CA GLU A 62 -6.62 -3.47 -13.80
C GLU A 62 -7.17 -2.27 -13.05
N LEU A 63 -8.41 -1.88 -13.36
CA LEU A 63 -9.18 -0.88 -12.65
C LEU A 63 -9.92 -1.58 -11.51
N ARG A 64 -9.85 -1.02 -10.29
CA ARG A 64 -10.33 -1.66 -9.07
C ARG A 64 -11.16 -0.69 -8.25
N ALA A 65 -12.36 -1.12 -7.81
CA ALA A 65 -13.21 -0.34 -6.93
C ALA A 65 -13.80 -1.20 -5.80
N ALA A 66 -13.88 -0.63 -4.61
CA ALA A 66 -14.45 -1.20 -3.41
C ALA A 66 -14.99 -0.07 -2.51
N ALA A 67 -15.91 0.75 -3.05
CA ALA A 67 -16.59 1.85 -2.37
C ALA A 67 -15.65 2.77 -1.53
N GLY A 68 -14.39 2.95 -1.97
CA GLY A 68 -13.42 3.82 -1.31
C GLY A 68 -12.77 3.26 -0.03
N PHE A 69 -13.06 2.02 0.38
CA PHE A 69 -12.57 1.46 1.65
C PHE A 69 -11.05 1.52 1.82
N THR A 70 -10.28 1.16 0.82
CA THR A 70 -8.81 1.25 0.83
C THR A 70 -8.29 1.55 -0.57
N ARG A 71 -7.29 2.41 -0.70
CA ARG A 71 -6.66 2.70 -2.00
C ARG A 71 -6.11 1.45 -2.68
N ARG A 72 -5.70 0.42 -1.94
CA ARG A 72 -5.22 -0.85 -2.48
C ARG A 72 -6.28 -1.59 -3.30
N ALA A 73 -7.56 -1.44 -2.96
CA ALA A 73 -8.71 -1.98 -3.69
C ALA A 73 -9.46 -0.89 -4.49
N ASN A 74 -9.02 0.38 -4.44
CA ASN A 74 -9.64 1.52 -5.12
C ASN A 74 -8.57 2.33 -5.87
N SER A 75 -7.86 1.68 -6.76
CA SER A 75 -6.87 2.30 -7.65
C SER A 75 -6.60 1.42 -8.85
N VAL A 76 -6.14 2.02 -9.92
CA VAL A 76 -5.63 1.28 -11.08
C VAL A 76 -4.31 0.60 -10.70
N LEU A 77 -4.16 -0.66 -11.07
CA LEU A 77 -2.89 -1.38 -11.05
C LEU A 77 -2.34 -1.43 -12.49
N PRO A 78 -1.42 -0.52 -12.87
CA PRO A 78 -0.97 -0.34 -14.23
C PRO A 78 0.22 -1.26 -14.54
N ILE A 79 0.01 -2.58 -14.52
CA ILE A 79 1.02 -3.57 -14.89
C ILE A 79 0.80 -3.97 -16.34
N GLY A 80 1.81 -3.74 -17.19
CA GLY A 80 1.73 -4.00 -18.62
C GLY A 80 1.22 -2.79 -19.43
N ASP A 81 0.68 -3.07 -20.63
CA ASP A 81 0.25 -2.07 -21.59
C ASP A 81 -1.27 -1.83 -21.47
N PRO A 82 -1.75 -0.57 -21.37
CA PRO A 82 -3.18 -0.27 -21.38
C PRO A 82 -3.86 -0.51 -22.76
N GLY A 83 -3.10 -0.78 -23.82
CA GLY A 83 -3.62 -1.06 -25.17
C GLY A 83 -4.07 0.19 -25.94
N VAL A 84 -3.92 1.37 -25.36
CA VAL A 84 -4.23 2.67 -25.94
C VAL A 84 -3.17 3.71 -25.51
N PRO A 85 -3.05 4.86 -26.21
CA PRO A 85 -2.16 5.94 -25.78
C PRO A 85 -2.43 6.35 -24.33
N LEU A 86 -1.37 6.74 -23.60
CA LEU A 86 -1.45 7.03 -22.17
C LEU A 86 -2.51 8.09 -21.82
N ASP A 87 -2.65 9.14 -22.63
CA ASP A 87 -3.64 10.21 -22.39
C ASP A 87 -5.08 9.68 -22.49
N ASP A 88 -5.34 8.79 -23.45
CA ASP A 88 -6.63 8.12 -23.61
C ASP A 88 -6.89 7.17 -22.44
N ALA A 89 -5.88 6.38 -22.04
CA ALA A 89 -5.97 5.49 -20.90
C ALA A 89 -6.33 6.26 -19.60
N LEU A 90 -5.63 7.37 -19.33
CA LEU A 90 -5.89 8.18 -18.14
C LEU A 90 -7.26 8.89 -18.20
N SER A 91 -7.74 9.24 -19.39
CA SER A 91 -9.09 9.77 -19.58
C SER A 91 -10.15 8.71 -19.26
N LEU A 92 -10.02 7.50 -19.80
CA LEU A 92 -10.90 6.35 -19.51
C LEU A 92 -10.89 6.00 -18.02
N VAL A 93 -9.72 5.98 -17.39
CA VAL A 93 -9.58 5.77 -15.93
C VAL A 93 -10.41 6.81 -15.17
N ARG A 94 -10.24 8.10 -15.45
CA ARG A 94 -11.01 9.16 -14.75
C ARG A 94 -12.51 9.00 -14.94
N GLN A 95 -12.96 8.68 -16.16
CA GLN A 95 -14.38 8.46 -16.45
C GLN A 95 -14.94 7.26 -15.68
N TRP A 96 -14.18 6.16 -15.60
CA TRP A 96 -14.58 4.95 -14.90
C TRP A 96 -14.77 5.18 -13.40
N TYR A 97 -13.84 5.90 -12.75
CA TYR A 97 -13.96 6.27 -11.33
C TYR A 97 -15.04 7.33 -11.09
N ALA A 98 -15.18 8.32 -11.96
CA ALA A 98 -16.21 9.35 -11.85
C ALA A 98 -17.63 8.75 -11.90
N ALA A 99 -17.88 7.76 -12.76
CA ALA A 99 -19.15 7.05 -12.83
C ALA A 99 -19.51 6.29 -11.51
N ARG A 100 -18.54 6.12 -10.61
CA ARG A 100 -18.67 5.48 -9.29
C ARG A 100 -18.59 6.46 -8.14
N GLU A 101 -18.55 7.76 -8.44
CA GLU A 101 -18.34 8.83 -7.45
C GLU A 101 -17.07 8.61 -6.60
N LEU A 102 -16.03 8.01 -7.19
CA LEU A 102 -14.76 7.71 -6.56
C LEU A 102 -13.63 8.56 -7.13
N PRO A 103 -12.62 8.93 -6.32
CA PRO A 103 -11.42 9.57 -6.83
C PRO A 103 -10.61 8.59 -7.68
N ALA A 104 -10.09 9.07 -8.81
CA ALA A 104 -9.24 8.26 -9.68
C ALA A 104 -7.83 8.18 -9.10
N TYR A 105 -7.42 7.00 -8.66
CA TYR A 105 -6.06 6.72 -8.23
C TYR A 105 -5.33 5.79 -9.19
N VAL A 106 -4.04 6.06 -9.43
CA VAL A 106 -3.12 5.12 -10.10
C VAL A 106 -2.04 4.70 -9.09
N GLN A 107 -1.88 3.39 -8.90
CA GLN A 107 -0.87 2.81 -8.01
C GLN A 107 0.39 2.48 -8.82
N THR A 108 1.47 3.21 -8.62
CA THR A 108 2.77 2.96 -9.26
C THR A 108 3.82 2.52 -8.26
N ALA A 109 5.00 2.14 -8.73
CA ALA A 109 6.12 1.76 -7.88
C ALA A 109 7.44 2.32 -8.40
N THR A 110 8.39 2.52 -7.47
CA THR A 110 9.76 2.97 -7.75
C THR A 110 10.76 2.24 -6.86
N GLY A 111 12.02 2.21 -7.26
CA GLY A 111 13.10 1.80 -6.37
C GLY A 111 13.58 0.35 -6.53
N ALA A 112 13.03 -0.44 -7.48
CA ALA A 112 13.52 -1.77 -7.82
C ALA A 112 13.64 -1.97 -9.35
N ALA A 113 14.14 -3.12 -9.78
CA ALA A 113 14.12 -3.46 -11.19
C ALA A 113 12.67 -3.72 -11.65
N GLY A 114 12.30 -3.16 -12.82
CA GLY A 114 10.98 -3.29 -13.41
C GLY A 114 9.91 -2.39 -12.78
N THR A 115 10.27 -1.47 -11.90
CA THR A 115 9.35 -0.43 -11.38
C THR A 115 9.12 0.68 -12.41
N GLN A 116 8.18 1.58 -12.13
CA GLN A 116 7.46 2.40 -13.10
C GLN A 116 7.84 3.89 -12.98
N GLU A 117 9.14 4.20 -12.88
CA GLU A 117 9.65 5.57 -12.75
C GLU A 117 9.22 6.48 -13.91
N LEU A 118 9.17 5.95 -15.14
CA LEU A 118 8.69 6.71 -16.29
C LEU A 118 7.20 7.03 -16.16
N LEU A 119 6.37 6.07 -15.77
CA LEU A 119 4.95 6.32 -15.56
C LEU A 119 4.71 7.35 -14.44
N CYS A 120 5.53 7.32 -13.37
CA CYS A 120 5.45 8.35 -12.33
C CYS A 120 5.69 9.76 -12.91
N ALA A 121 6.74 9.92 -13.73
CA ALA A 121 7.06 11.21 -14.37
C ALA A 121 5.95 11.66 -15.35
N GLU A 122 5.41 10.72 -16.13
CA GLU A 122 4.31 10.98 -17.07
C GLU A 122 3.00 11.38 -16.36
N LEU A 123 2.71 10.78 -15.19
CA LEU A 123 1.57 11.16 -14.36
C LEU A 123 1.76 12.58 -13.79
N GLU A 124 2.94 12.88 -13.23
CA GLU A 124 3.27 14.19 -12.67
C GLU A 124 3.20 15.29 -13.76
N ALA A 125 3.71 15.03 -14.97
CA ALA A 125 3.63 15.95 -16.11
C ALA A 125 2.18 16.26 -16.54
N ARG A 126 1.22 15.39 -16.22
CA ARG A 126 -0.23 15.53 -16.51
C ARG A 126 -1.04 16.02 -15.33
N GLY A 127 -0.39 16.55 -14.29
CA GLY A 127 -1.05 17.10 -13.11
C GLY A 127 -1.62 16.06 -12.13
N TRP A 128 -1.23 14.78 -12.25
CA TRP A 128 -1.53 13.80 -11.20
C TRP A 128 -0.64 14.06 -10.00
N VAL A 129 -1.22 14.02 -8.81
CA VAL A 129 -0.53 14.36 -7.55
C VAL A 129 -0.21 13.10 -6.76
N ARG A 130 1.05 12.93 -6.41
CA ARG A 130 1.49 11.86 -5.50
C ARG A 130 0.99 12.16 -4.08
N GLU A 131 -0.01 11.40 -3.62
CA GLU A 131 -0.67 11.65 -2.34
C GLU A 131 -0.14 10.77 -1.21
N VAL A 132 0.12 9.50 -1.50
CA VAL A 132 0.61 8.53 -0.52
C VAL A 132 1.81 7.79 -1.05
N THR A 133 2.81 7.61 -0.20
CA THR A 133 3.97 6.75 -0.44
C THR A 133 4.08 5.74 0.69
N ALA A 134 4.17 4.47 0.33
CA ALA A 134 4.47 3.39 1.24
C ALA A 134 5.54 2.47 0.65
N GLU A 135 6.07 1.60 1.47
CA GLU A 135 7.13 0.66 1.07
C GLU A 135 6.61 -0.78 1.12
N MET A 136 6.93 -1.57 0.12
CA MET A 136 6.80 -3.02 0.13
C MET A 136 8.06 -3.60 0.77
N TRP A 137 7.87 -4.32 1.87
CA TRP A 137 8.94 -5.02 2.58
C TRP A 137 8.76 -6.53 2.45
N ILE A 138 9.87 -7.26 2.28
CA ILE A 138 9.87 -8.72 2.17
C ILE A 138 10.87 -9.34 3.15
N GLY A 139 10.58 -10.57 3.57
CA GLY A 139 11.44 -11.33 4.46
C GLY A 139 11.23 -12.84 4.31
N ALA A 140 12.15 -13.65 4.86
CA ALA A 140 11.93 -15.07 5.02
C ALA A 140 10.92 -15.31 6.15
N LEU A 141 9.99 -16.25 5.95
CA LEU A 141 8.92 -16.50 6.91
C LEU A 141 9.37 -17.32 8.12
N ALA A 142 10.24 -18.30 7.93
CA ALA A 142 10.68 -19.21 9.00
C ALA A 142 11.28 -18.48 10.22
N PRO A 143 12.19 -17.49 10.07
CA PRO A 143 12.73 -16.78 11.23
C PRO A 143 11.69 -16.04 12.07
N ILE A 144 10.53 -15.67 11.46
CA ILE A 144 9.42 -15.01 12.16
C ILE A 144 8.64 -16.05 12.96
N GLY A 145 8.38 -17.21 12.36
CA GLY A 145 7.70 -18.35 13.01
C GLY A 145 8.52 -18.99 14.14
N ASP A 146 9.85 -18.93 14.03
CA ASP A 146 10.78 -19.51 15.01
C ASP A 146 11.01 -18.61 16.24
N LEU A 147 10.46 -17.40 16.25
CA LEU A 147 10.57 -16.53 17.44
C LEU A 147 9.97 -17.24 18.66
N PRO A 148 10.58 -17.05 19.88
CA PRO A 148 10.10 -17.69 21.09
C PRO A 148 8.62 -17.44 21.34
N ASP A 149 7.94 -18.43 21.91
CA ASP A 149 6.57 -18.27 22.36
C ASP A 149 6.52 -17.24 23.51
N PRO A 150 5.63 -16.26 23.45
CA PRO A 150 5.55 -15.20 24.47
C PRO A 150 5.10 -15.70 25.85
N GLY A 151 4.79 -16.98 25.98
CA GLY A 151 4.33 -17.60 27.23
C GLY A 151 2.80 -17.73 27.30
N PRO A 152 2.30 -18.49 28.30
CA PRO A 152 0.90 -18.88 28.41
C PRO A 152 -0.08 -17.68 28.56
N ASP A 153 0.39 -16.58 29.10
CA ASP A 153 -0.44 -15.38 29.35
C ASP A 153 -0.72 -14.56 28.08
N ARG A 154 -0.18 -14.96 26.92
CA ARG A 154 -0.32 -14.24 25.64
C ARG A 154 -0.87 -15.13 24.55
N THR A 155 -1.98 -15.78 24.84
CA THR A 155 -2.67 -16.61 23.85
C THR A 155 -3.12 -15.79 22.65
N VAL A 156 -2.85 -16.27 21.44
CA VAL A 156 -3.35 -15.71 20.20
C VAL A 156 -4.46 -16.59 19.67
N VAL A 157 -5.63 -16.04 19.47
CA VAL A 157 -6.76 -16.70 18.81
C VAL A 157 -6.65 -16.44 17.31
N LEU A 158 -6.70 -17.50 16.51
CA LEU A 158 -6.73 -17.40 15.05
C LEU A 158 -8.12 -17.78 14.55
N ALA A 159 -8.69 -16.94 13.69
CA ALA A 159 -10.00 -17.13 13.08
C ALA A 159 -9.95 -16.90 11.57
N ARG A 160 -10.95 -17.42 10.85
CA ARG A 160 -11.11 -17.21 9.40
C ARG A 160 -11.88 -15.93 9.07
N GLU A 161 -12.56 -15.35 10.05
CA GLU A 161 -13.38 -14.16 9.92
C GLU A 161 -12.99 -13.16 11.01
N ALA A 162 -13.15 -11.88 10.71
CA ALA A 162 -13.01 -10.81 11.67
C ALA A 162 -14.30 -10.69 12.47
N ASP A 163 -14.24 -10.92 13.78
CA ASP A 163 -15.37 -10.71 14.69
C ASP A 163 -15.54 -9.23 15.08
N GLU A 164 -16.60 -8.91 15.82
CA GLU A 164 -16.89 -7.55 16.27
C GLU A 164 -15.75 -6.98 17.13
N ALA A 165 -15.10 -7.80 17.96
CA ALA A 165 -14.00 -7.38 18.80
C ALA A 165 -12.78 -6.99 17.97
N TRP A 166 -12.43 -7.81 16.96
CA TRP A 166 -11.37 -7.53 16.01
C TRP A 166 -11.64 -6.23 15.25
N LEU A 167 -12.87 -6.07 14.73
CA LEU A 167 -13.30 -4.87 14.00
C LEU A 167 -13.31 -3.62 14.88
N GLY A 168 -13.69 -3.76 16.14
CA GLY A 168 -13.64 -2.68 17.12
C GLY A 168 -12.23 -2.15 17.40
N ARG A 169 -11.21 -3.00 17.31
CA ARG A 169 -9.79 -2.62 17.41
C ARG A 169 -9.25 -2.07 16.08
N TYR A 170 -9.73 -2.55 14.96
CA TYR A 170 -9.32 -2.07 13.65
C TYR A 170 -9.77 -0.63 13.45
N GLN A 171 -8.83 0.34 13.51
CA GLN A 171 -9.08 1.79 13.65
C GLN A 171 -9.65 2.46 12.37
N ARG A 172 -10.49 1.77 11.63
CA ARG A 172 -11.23 2.36 10.51
C ARG A 172 -12.68 2.54 10.91
N LYS A 173 -13.08 3.79 11.14
CA LYS A 173 -14.49 4.12 11.38
C LYS A 173 -15.34 3.70 10.18
N GLY A 174 -16.46 3.01 10.46
CA GLY A 174 -17.43 2.63 9.45
C GLY A 174 -16.98 1.43 8.63
N VAL A 175 -16.77 0.27 9.26
CA VAL A 175 -16.57 -0.99 8.55
C VAL A 175 -17.90 -1.37 7.89
N SER A 176 -18.01 -1.09 6.59
CA SER A 176 -19.16 -1.46 5.76
C SER A 176 -19.09 -2.93 5.33
N GLU A 177 -20.18 -3.47 4.76
CA GLU A 177 -20.16 -4.81 4.16
C GLU A 177 -19.05 -4.95 3.12
N VAL A 178 -18.85 -3.93 2.29
CA VAL A 178 -17.72 -3.87 1.32
C VAL A 178 -16.38 -3.97 2.02
N ALA A 179 -16.20 -3.31 3.16
CA ALA A 179 -14.96 -3.40 3.92
C ALA A 179 -14.73 -4.81 4.47
N LEU A 180 -15.76 -5.50 4.94
CA LEU A 180 -15.70 -6.89 5.38
C LEU A 180 -15.35 -7.83 4.22
N GLU A 181 -15.97 -7.64 3.06
CA GLU A 181 -15.65 -8.40 1.85
C GLU A 181 -14.17 -8.24 1.45
N VAL A 182 -13.66 -7.00 1.41
CA VAL A 182 -12.24 -6.74 1.09
C VAL A 182 -11.31 -7.30 2.16
N LEU A 183 -11.64 -7.19 3.45
CA LEU A 183 -10.84 -7.76 4.54
C LEU A 183 -10.83 -9.29 4.51
N GLY A 184 -11.95 -9.92 4.15
CA GLY A 184 -12.06 -11.37 3.99
C GLY A 184 -11.47 -11.89 2.67
N SER A 185 -11.08 -11.00 1.74
CA SER A 185 -10.62 -11.40 0.42
C SER A 185 -9.22 -11.98 0.42
N GLY A 186 -9.00 -12.99 -0.43
CA GLY A 186 -7.70 -13.62 -0.62
C GLY A 186 -7.80 -15.15 -0.68
N PRO A 187 -6.75 -15.84 -1.15
CA PRO A 187 -6.77 -17.31 -1.27
C PRO A 187 -6.92 -18.03 0.08
N SER A 188 -6.21 -17.58 1.11
CA SER A 188 -6.36 -18.08 2.48
C SER A 188 -6.14 -16.93 3.46
N VAL A 189 -7.19 -16.52 4.17
CA VAL A 189 -7.16 -15.38 5.08
C VAL A 189 -7.25 -15.85 6.53
N TRP A 190 -6.44 -15.24 7.38
CA TRP A 190 -6.42 -15.45 8.82
C TRP A 190 -6.42 -14.14 9.57
N PHE A 191 -7.22 -14.08 10.61
CA PHE A 191 -7.30 -13.00 11.56
C PHE A 191 -6.75 -13.49 12.90
N ALA A 192 -5.89 -12.68 13.51
CA ALA A 192 -5.31 -12.95 14.82
C ALA A 192 -5.85 -11.95 15.84
N THR A 193 -6.17 -12.43 17.02
CA THR A 193 -6.61 -11.63 18.17
C THR A 193 -5.82 -12.04 19.40
N VAL A 194 -5.19 -11.08 20.05
CA VAL A 194 -4.69 -11.22 21.42
C VAL A 194 -5.77 -10.64 22.34
N PRO A 195 -6.43 -11.44 23.21
CA PRO A 195 -7.41 -10.93 24.16
C PRO A 195 -6.81 -9.84 25.05
N GLY A 196 -7.61 -8.83 25.37
CA GLY A 196 -7.26 -7.82 26.34
C GLY A 196 -7.74 -8.17 27.75
N ALA A 197 -7.53 -7.25 28.71
CA ALA A 197 -7.99 -7.41 30.07
C ALA A 197 -9.54 -7.35 30.18
N GLU A 198 -10.17 -6.58 29.30
CA GLU A 198 -11.62 -6.43 29.23
C GLU A 198 -12.20 -7.35 28.14
N PRO A 199 -13.28 -8.11 28.44
CA PRO A 199 -13.94 -8.93 27.44
C PRO A 199 -14.38 -8.11 26.22
N GLY A 200 -14.12 -8.63 25.01
CA GLY A 200 -14.49 -7.97 23.77
C GLY A 200 -13.55 -6.82 23.34
N ILE A 201 -12.52 -6.49 24.11
CA ILE A 201 -11.52 -5.47 23.76
C ILE A 201 -10.15 -6.13 23.56
N PRO A 202 -9.74 -6.40 22.30
CA PRO A 202 -8.44 -7.01 22.03
C PRO A 202 -7.26 -6.13 22.44
N ALA A 203 -6.22 -6.73 23.01
CA ALA A 203 -4.94 -6.07 23.24
C ALA A 203 -4.17 -5.82 21.93
N ALA A 204 -4.29 -6.74 21.00
CA ALA A 204 -3.71 -6.63 19.65
C ALA A 204 -4.48 -7.47 18.63
N ILE A 205 -4.40 -7.05 17.38
CA ILE A 205 -4.97 -7.76 16.24
C ILE A 205 -3.96 -7.85 15.10
N GLY A 206 -4.26 -8.68 14.11
CA GLY A 206 -3.53 -8.74 12.85
C GLY A 206 -4.26 -9.58 11.81
N ARG A 207 -3.91 -9.36 10.54
CA ARG A 207 -4.44 -10.10 9.40
C ARG A 207 -3.27 -10.68 8.60
N CYS A 208 -3.44 -11.90 8.10
CA CYS A 208 -2.52 -12.54 7.17
C CYS A 208 -3.27 -13.12 5.98
N VAL A 209 -2.76 -12.91 4.79
CA VAL A 209 -3.23 -13.56 3.56
C VAL A 209 -2.13 -14.46 3.04
N ILE A 210 -2.44 -15.75 2.88
CA ILE A 210 -1.52 -16.75 2.37
C ILE A 210 -1.86 -17.02 0.91
N ASP A 211 -0.87 -16.85 0.03
CA ASP A 211 -1.02 -17.01 -1.42
C ASP A 211 0.23 -17.71 -1.97
N GLY A 212 0.11 -19.01 -2.18
CA GLY A 212 1.24 -19.86 -2.57
C GLY A 212 2.37 -19.78 -1.56
N ARG A 213 3.57 -19.37 -1.99
CA ARG A 213 4.73 -19.22 -1.10
C ARG A 213 4.70 -17.98 -0.22
N TRP A 214 3.75 -17.06 -0.42
CA TRP A 214 3.73 -15.76 0.22
C TRP A 214 2.74 -15.67 1.37
N ALA A 215 3.17 -15.08 2.48
CA ALA A 215 2.33 -14.64 3.59
C ALA A 215 2.36 -13.11 3.67
N GLY A 216 1.23 -12.47 3.42
CA GLY A 216 1.06 -11.01 3.47
C GLY A 216 0.49 -10.57 4.80
N PHE A 217 1.24 -9.80 5.58
CA PHE A 217 0.81 -9.28 6.87
C PHE A 217 0.20 -7.88 6.72
N ALA A 218 -0.93 -7.66 7.37
CA ALA A 218 -1.64 -6.38 7.36
C ALA A 218 -2.44 -6.18 8.66
N ALA A 219 -2.92 -4.97 8.88
CA ALA A 219 -3.78 -4.63 10.03
C ALA A 219 -3.20 -5.10 11.38
N VAL A 220 -1.88 -5.02 11.55
CA VAL A 220 -1.23 -5.32 12.82
C VAL A 220 -1.37 -4.09 13.71
N GLU A 221 -2.29 -4.16 14.66
CA GLU A 221 -2.61 -3.05 15.56
C GLU A 221 -2.51 -3.50 17.01
N VAL A 222 -1.96 -2.63 17.87
CA VAL A 222 -1.79 -2.85 19.31
C VAL A 222 -2.44 -1.71 20.06
N ASP A 223 -3.14 -2.04 21.13
CA ASP A 223 -3.70 -1.04 22.05
C ASP A 223 -2.61 -0.02 22.41
N PRO A 224 -2.87 1.29 22.26
CA PRO A 224 -1.88 2.33 22.58
C PRO A 224 -1.26 2.21 23.97
N SER A 225 -2.04 1.81 24.97
CA SER A 225 -1.58 1.62 26.35
C SER A 225 -0.71 0.38 26.56
N LEU A 226 -0.79 -0.60 25.64
CA LEU A 226 -0.08 -1.88 25.69
C LEU A 226 1.07 -1.98 24.67
N ARG A 227 1.42 -0.87 24.01
CA ARG A 227 2.54 -0.82 23.07
C ARG A 227 3.88 -1.11 23.77
N ARG A 228 4.89 -1.51 22.97
CA ARG A 228 6.26 -1.82 23.42
C ARG A 228 6.39 -3.03 24.32
N GLN A 229 5.34 -3.83 24.45
CA GLN A 229 5.31 -5.08 25.24
C GLN A 229 5.45 -6.34 24.38
N GLY A 230 5.76 -6.21 23.07
CA GLY A 230 5.98 -7.35 22.16
C GLY A 230 4.70 -7.90 21.50
N LEU A 231 3.51 -7.34 21.76
CA LEU A 231 2.24 -7.87 21.25
C LEU A 231 2.17 -7.95 19.71
N ALA A 232 2.71 -6.96 19.00
CA ALA A 232 2.79 -7.03 17.52
C ALA A 232 3.65 -8.21 17.05
N THR A 233 4.78 -8.48 17.73
CA THR A 233 5.62 -9.64 17.46
C THR A 233 4.85 -10.94 17.72
N THR A 234 4.13 -11.04 18.84
CA THR A 234 3.29 -12.18 19.18
C THR A 234 2.26 -12.49 18.08
N VAL A 235 1.51 -11.47 17.63
CA VAL A 235 0.53 -11.59 16.54
C VAL A 235 1.20 -12.08 15.25
N MET A 236 2.30 -11.45 14.85
CA MET A 236 2.99 -11.80 13.60
C MET A 236 3.60 -13.20 13.66
N THR A 237 4.13 -13.62 14.81
CA THR A 237 4.68 -14.97 15.00
C THR A 237 3.59 -16.04 14.88
N ALA A 238 2.43 -15.82 15.50
CA ALA A 238 1.31 -16.76 15.41
C ALA A 238 0.79 -16.90 13.97
N LEU A 239 0.62 -15.78 13.26
CA LEU A 239 0.24 -15.77 11.85
C LEU A 239 1.31 -16.40 10.95
N ALA A 240 2.59 -16.16 11.24
CA ALA A 240 3.69 -16.75 10.48
C ALA A 240 3.73 -18.29 10.65
N ARG A 241 3.54 -18.80 11.86
CA ARG A 241 3.44 -20.25 12.12
C ARG A 241 2.28 -20.87 11.36
N ARG A 242 1.14 -20.17 11.34
CA ARG A 242 -0.01 -20.62 10.54
C ARG A 242 0.31 -20.64 9.05
N ALA A 243 0.93 -19.60 8.54
CA ALA A 243 1.32 -19.52 7.12
C ALA A 243 2.36 -20.61 6.74
N LEU A 244 3.34 -20.88 7.60
CA LEU A 244 4.29 -22.00 7.42
C LEU A 244 3.58 -23.34 7.35
N SER A 245 2.57 -23.58 8.20
CA SER A 245 1.79 -24.82 8.20
C SER A 245 0.94 -25.00 6.92
N GLU A 246 0.66 -23.93 6.19
CA GLU A 246 0.01 -23.93 4.88
C GLU A 246 1.00 -23.92 3.70
N GLY A 247 2.31 -24.03 3.98
CA GLY A 247 3.34 -24.15 2.95
C GLY A 247 3.97 -22.84 2.49
N ALA A 248 3.61 -21.69 3.07
CA ALA A 248 4.29 -20.44 2.77
C ALA A 248 5.74 -20.46 3.29
N SER A 249 6.65 -19.76 2.62
CA SER A 249 8.07 -19.69 2.98
C SER A 249 8.62 -18.26 2.98
N ALA A 250 7.89 -17.33 2.37
CA ALA A 250 8.25 -15.93 2.22
C ALA A 250 7.15 -15.04 2.80
N ALA A 251 7.55 -13.88 3.29
CA ALA A 251 6.67 -12.90 3.89
C ALA A 251 6.75 -11.56 3.15
N TRP A 252 5.64 -10.84 3.10
CA TRP A 252 5.61 -9.45 2.68
C TRP A 252 4.68 -8.63 3.57
N LEU A 253 4.91 -7.34 3.61
CA LEU A 253 4.03 -6.35 4.22
C LEU A 253 4.18 -4.99 3.52
N GLN A 254 3.23 -4.12 3.77
CA GLN A 254 3.23 -2.75 3.28
C GLN A 254 3.24 -1.79 4.47
N VAL A 255 4.19 -0.87 4.51
CA VAL A 255 4.36 0.08 5.60
C VAL A 255 4.51 1.50 5.05
N GLU A 256 3.85 2.46 5.66
CA GLU A 256 4.01 3.87 5.30
C GLU A 256 5.44 4.33 5.56
N ALA A 257 5.98 5.12 4.65
CA ALA A 257 7.40 5.52 4.67
C ALA A 257 7.76 6.34 5.92
N ASP A 258 6.81 7.06 6.51
CA ASP A 258 6.96 7.87 7.72
C ASP A 258 6.72 7.09 9.03
N ASN A 259 6.24 5.82 8.97
CA ASN A 259 6.02 4.99 10.15
C ASN A 259 7.34 4.36 10.65
N ALA A 260 8.18 5.18 11.29
CA ALA A 260 9.48 4.75 11.80
C ALA A 260 9.38 3.60 12.83
N GLY A 261 8.31 3.59 13.63
CA GLY A 261 8.08 2.55 14.65
C GLY A 261 7.86 1.17 14.05
N ALA A 262 6.97 1.07 13.07
CA ALA A 262 6.68 -0.17 12.36
C ALA A 262 7.89 -0.63 11.54
N ARG A 263 8.55 0.27 10.83
CA ARG A 263 9.76 -0.04 10.06
C ARG A 263 10.88 -0.63 10.94
N ALA A 264 11.10 -0.06 12.13
CA ALA A 264 12.07 -0.58 13.09
C ALA A 264 11.68 -1.97 13.62
N LEU A 265 10.38 -2.23 13.85
CA LEU A 265 9.88 -3.55 14.24
C LEU A 265 10.15 -4.58 13.13
N TYR A 266 9.73 -4.29 11.91
CA TYR A 266 9.85 -5.21 10.78
C TYR A 266 11.31 -5.49 10.39
N ALA A 267 12.18 -4.48 10.48
CA ALA A 267 13.62 -4.69 10.28
C ALA A 267 14.23 -5.68 11.28
N ARG A 268 13.83 -5.59 12.57
CA ARG A 268 14.25 -6.56 13.61
C ARG A 268 13.71 -7.96 13.34
N MET A 269 12.55 -8.10 12.72
CA MET A 269 11.96 -9.38 12.34
C MET A 269 12.55 -9.95 11.04
N GLY A 270 13.52 -9.27 10.43
CA GLY A 270 14.22 -9.74 9.25
C GLY A 270 13.64 -9.30 7.91
N PHE A 271 12.65 -8.41 7.92
CA PHE A 271 12.16 -7.77 6.68
C PHE A 271 13.14 -6.72 6.18
N ALA A 272 13.16 -6.53 4.87
CA ALA A 272 13.89 -5.47 4.18
C ALA A 272 13.01 -4.83 3.10
N ALA A 273 13.20 -3.53 2.90
CA ALA A 273 12.52 -2.81 1.84
C ALA A 273 12.90 -3.37 0.46
N HIS A 274 11.90 -3.64 -0.36
CA HIS A 274 12.05 -4.08 -1.75
C HIS A 274 11.88 -2.92 -2.72
N HIS A 275 10.75 -2.19 -2.62
CA HIS A 275 10.45 -1.03 -3.45
C HIS A 275 9.49 -0.10 -2.72
N ALA A 276 9.42 1.15 -3.16
CA ALA A 276 8.36 2.06 -2.77
C ALA A 276 7.17 1.93 -3.75
N TYR A 277 5.95 2.12 -3.26
CA TYR A 277 4.78 2.28 -4.10
C TYR A 277 4.03 3.56 -3.74
N HIS A 278 3.35 4.13 -4.73
CA HIS A 278 2.72 5.43 -4.64
C HIS A 278 1.28 5.37 -5.14
N HIS A 279 0.41 6.18 -4.56
CA HIS A 279 -0.90 6.44 -5.12
C HIS A 279 -0.93 7.87 -5.66
N TYR A 280 -1.15 7.99 -6.96
CA TYR A 280 -1.32 9.25 -7.66
C TYR A 280 -2.81 9.53 -7.81
N LEU A 281 -3.25 10.69 -7.30
CA LEU A 281 -4.61 11.20 -7.47
C LEU A 281 -4.70 11.97 -8.80
N GLY A 282 -5.68 11.64 -9.60
CA GLY A 282 -5.97 12.34 -10.86
C GLY A 282 -6.54 13.74 -10.63
N PRO A 283 -6.31 14.68 -11.57
CA PRO A 283 -6.91 16.02 -11.52
C PRO A 283 -8.43 15.91 -11.57
N THR A 284 -9.11 16.75 -10.79
CA THR A 284 -10.57 16.87 -10.82
C THR A 284 -11.02 17.62 -12.07
N ALA A 285 -12.26 17.40 -12.53
CA ALA A 285 -12.77 17.99 -13.76
C ALA A 285 -12.81 19.54 -13.74
N THR A 286 -12.54 20.18 -12.58
CA THR A 286 -12.52 21.63 -12.39
C THR A 286 -11.18 22.28 -12.72
N ASP A 287 -10.08 21.54 -12.83
CA ASP A 287 -8.74 22.11 -13.05
C ASP A 287 -8.38 22.30 -14.54
N GLY A 288 -9.30 21.97 -15.45
CA GLY A 288 -9.11 22.00 -16.91
C GLY A 288 -9.76 23.17 -17.64
N GLY A 289 -9.95 24.33 -17.01
CA GLY A 289 -10.57 25.45 -17.69
C GLY A 289 -10.13 26.81 -17.15
N THR A 290 -9.08 27.39 -17.71
CA THR A 290 -9.01 28.80 -18.15
C THR A 290 -7.55 29.26 -18.29
N SER A 291 -7.04 29.22 -19.50
CA SER A 291 -6.07 30.23 -19.91
C SER A 291 -6.53 30.78 -21.27
N ALA A 292 -7.40 31.79 -21.25
CA ALA A 292 -7.50 32.81 -22.29
C ALA A 292 -8.43 33.95 -21.83
N GLY A 293 -7.89 35.14 -21.69
CA GLY A 293 -8.63 36.41 -21.92
C GLY A 293 -9.13 37.15 -20.67
N ALA A 294 -8.32 38.02 -20.20
CA ALA A 294 -8.52 39.44 -19.81
C ALA A 294 -9.91 39.98 -19.38
N ASP A 295 -9.81 40.79 -18.33
CA ASP A 295 -10.48 42.03 -17.96
C ASP A 295 -11.75 42.03 -17.12
N GLU A 296 -11.54 42.68 -15.95
CA GLU A 296 -12.37 43.63 -15.19
C GLU A 296 -13.86 43.34 -14.95
N HIS A 297 -14.30 43.15 -13.74
CA HIS A 297 -14.92 44.21 -12.91
C HIS A 297 -15.29 43.74 -11.49
N VAL A 298 -15.12 44.67 -10.57
CA VAL A 298 -15.42 44.73 -9.15
C VAL A 298 -16.84 44.27 -8.78
N GLY A 299 -16.96 43.47 -7.71
CA GLY A 299 -18.23 43.18 -7.04
C GLY A 299 -18.06 42.41 -5.73
N ARG A 300 -17.88 43.13 -4.63
CA ARG A 300 -17.81 42.64 -3.26
C ARG A 300 -19.21 42.31 -2.71
N LEU A 301 -19.44 41.16 -2.10
CA LEU A 301 -20.30 40.96 -0.91
C LEU A 301 -20.19 39.48 -0.39
N PRO A 302 -20.73 39.14 0.83
CA PRO A 302 -19.90 38.63 1.91
C PRO A 302 -20.24 37.19 2.38
N GLY A 303 -19.28 36.57 3.07
CA GLY A 303 -19.48 35.69 4.21
C GLY A 303 -20.30 34.41 4.07
N GLY A 304 -19.62 33.28 3.98
CA GLY A 304 -20.19 32.00 4.28
C GLY A 304 -19.06 31.04 4.65
N GLU A 305 -18.86 30.82 5.95
CA GLU A 305 -17.96 29.81 6.47
C GLU A 305 -18.40 28.40 6.02
N ILE A 306 -17.60 27.75 5.19
CA ILE A 306 -17.71 26.31 4.97
C ILE A 306 -16.53 25.68 5.73
N ARG A 307 -16.87 24.98 6.83
CA ARG A 307 -15.94 24.18 7.63
C ARG A 307 -15.30 23.13 6.75
N GLY A 308 -13.96 23.19 6.65
CA GLY A 308 -13.15 22.21 5.97
C GLY A 308 -13.24 20.84 6.65
N GLY A 309 -13.57 19.82 5.86
CA GLY A 309 -13.47 18.42 6.26
C GLY A 309 -11.99 18.07 6.47
N ALA A 310 -11.66 17.67 7.68
CA ALA A 310 -10.33 17.22 8.04
C ALA A 310 -9.97 15.92 7.30
N THR A 311 -8.92 15.97 6.51
CA THR A 311 -8.26 14.80 5.94
C THR A 311 -7.56 14.05 7.08
N GLU A 312 -8.22 13.05 7.63
CA GLU A 312 -7.61 12.19 8.66
C GLU A 312 -6.48 11.36 8.03
N ARG A 313 -5.27 11.61 8.46
CA ARG A 313 -4.07 10.85 8.09
C ARG A 313 -4.09 9.48 8.74
N TYR A 314 -4.00 8.45 7.92
CA TYR A 314 -3.84 7.07 8.34
C TYR A 314 -2.48 6.88 9.04
N ARG A 315 -2.50 6.45 10.29
CA ARG A 315 -1.32 5.91 10.98
C ARG A 315 -1.59 4.45 11.31
N SER A 316 -1.11 3.55 10.46
CA SER A 316 -0.91 2.15 10.86
C SER A 316 0.37 2.05 11.67
N VAL A 317 0.34 1.36 12.80
CA VAL A 317 1.50 1.07 13.66
C VAL A 317 2.25 -0.12 13.10
#